data_8dc4961706e4127479bde97170793975
#
_entry.id   8dc4961706e4127479bde97170793975
#
_cell.length_a   1.000
_cell.length_b   1.000
_cell.length_c   1.000
_cell.angle_alpha   90.00
_cell.angle_beta   90.00
_cell.angle_gamma   90.00
#
_symmetry.space_group_name_H-M   'P 1'
#
loop_
_entity.id
_entity.type
_entity.pdbx_description
1 polymer ?
#
loop_
_entity_poly.entity_id
_entity_poly.type
_entity_poly.pdbx_seq_one_letter_code
_entity_poly.pdbx_strand_id
1 'polypeptide(L)'
;MGRFDGKVALVTGGARGQGRSHAMRLAEEGADVVVADITRQLDSVQYDMSTPEDLAETEKGVRGHGRDFLGITCDVREEEQVAAAVAQAEEQFGHIDLVCANAGILPSTGPHAHRMSAWFDTVATNLTGVFLTLRAVTPGMVARGTGGAIVITGSTSTFRGVAYKTEMLNPGHMGYGVAKAGVLSLMRNYAMALGESGIRVNTVIPAGVKTPMIENEFFTSQLQADAPPGWMANVMGHGPVEPGDISDAVLFLLSDEAKYVTGTALPVDMGTLLV
;
A
#
# COMPACT_ATOMS: atom_id res chain seq x y z
N MET A 1 19.89 -18.56 -2.87
CA MET A 1 18.46 -18.80 -2.67
C MET A 1 17.90 -17.57 -2.01
N GLY A 2 16.95 -16.91 -2.65
CA GLY A 2 16.30 -15.70 -2.11
C GLY A 2 15.33 -16.05 -0.97
N ARG A 3 14.95 -15.06 -0.16
CA ARG A 3 14.02 -15.24 0.98
C ARG A 3 12.63 -15.73 0.55
N PHE A 4 12.26 -15.47 -0.71
CA PHE A 4 10.94 -15.75 -1.27
C PHE A 4 10.96 -16.72 -2.45
N ASP A 5 12.02 -17.53 -2.60
CA ASP A 5 12.08 -18.53 -3.67
C ASP A 5 10.85 -19.47 -3.64
N GLY A 6 10.16 -19.58 -4.77
CA GLY A 6 8.94 -20.39 -4.92
C GLY A 6 7.69 -19.80 -4.28
N LYS A 7 7.73 -18.54 -3.84
CA LYS A 7 6.58 -17.80 -3.34
C LYS A 7 5.95 -16.94 -4.44
N VAL A 8 4.65 -16.73 -4.33
CA VAL A 8 3.88 -15.81 -5.18
C VAL A 8 3.39 -14.63 -4.35
N ALA A 9 3.71 -13.42 -4.78
CA ALA A 9 3.34 -12.19 -4.12
C ALA A 9 2.32 -11.38 -4.93
N LEU A 10 1.21 -10.99 -4.32
CA LEU A 10 0.25 -10.02 -4.87
C LEU A 10 0.52 -8.63 -4.31
N VAL A 11 0.71 -7.65 -5.18
CA VAL A 11 0.90 -6.23 -4.82
C VAL A 11 -0.19 -5.39 -5.46
N THR A 12 -1.05 -4.77 -4.67
CA THR A 12 -2.02 -3.78 -5.18
C THR A 12 -1.38 -2.38 -5.23
N GLY A 13 -1.69 -1.62 -6.30
CA GLY A 13 -1.04 -0.33 -6.54
C GLY A 13 0.45 -0.49 -6.87
N GLY A 14 0.81 -1.54 -7.63
CA GLY A 14 2.19 -1.94 -7.88
C GLY A 14 2.81 -1.38 -9.16
N ALA A 15 2.08 -0.59 -9.95
CA ALA A 15 2.60 -0.05 -11.20
C ALA A 15 3.67 1.04 -10.97
N ARG A 16 3.69 1.71 -9.80
CA ARG A 16 4.67 2.76 -9.48
C ARG A 16 4.89 2.96 -7.98
N GLY A 17 5.77 3.90 -7.62
CA GLY A 17 6.01 4.33 -6.23
C GLY A 17 6.41 3.18 -5.31
N GLN A 18 5.81 3.15 -4.10
CA GLN A 18 6.09 2.11 -3.12
C GLN A 18 5.75 0.71 -3.65
N GLY A 19 4.58 0.55 -4.30
CA GLY A 19 4.15 -0.76 -4.81
C GLY A 19 5.10 -1.33 -5.87
N ARG A 20 5.61 -0.50 -6.81
CA ARG A 20 6.65 -0.91 -7.76
C ARG A 20 7.92 -1.36 -7.02
N SER A 21 8.34 -0.58 -6.03
CA SER A 21 9.51 -0.93 -5.22
C SER A 21 9.32 -2.27 -4.49
N HIS A 22 8.15 -2.51 -3.91
CA HIS A 22 7.84 -3.80 -3.28
C HIS A 22 7.90 -4.95 -4.29
N ALA A 23 7.27 -4.79 -5.47
CA ALA A 23 7.24 -5.78 -6.53
C ALA A 23 8.66 -6.17 -7.00
N MET A 24 9.50 -5.16 -7.28
CA MET A 24 10.87 -5.39 -7.73
C MET A 24 11.73 -6.05 -6.65
N ARG A 25 11.63 -5.59 -5.39
CA ARG A 25 12.39 -6.14 -4.26
C ARG A 25 11.96 -7.58 -3.91
N LEU A 26 10.67 -7.89 -4.03
CA LEU A 26 10.17 -9.26 -3.87
C LEU A 26 10.72 -10.18 -4.97
N ALA A 27 10.77 -9.70 -6.23
CA ALA A 27 11.35 -10.44 -7.34
C ALA A 27 12.87 -10.64 -7.17
N GLU A 28 13.60 -9.61 -6.74
CA GLU A 28 15.04 -9.71 -6.42
C GLU A 28 15.32 -10.83 -5.40
N GLU A 29 14.39 -11.03 -4.46
CA GLU A 29 14.46 -12.06 -3.41
C GLU A 29 13.78 -13.39 -3.77
N GLY A 30 13.40 -13.57 -5.05
CA GLY A 30 12.97 -14.85 -5.61
C GLY A 30 11.46 -15.09 -5.73
N ALA A 31 10.61 -14.12 -5.41
CA ALA A 31 9.17 -14.27 -5.59
C ALA A 31 8.74 -14.08 -7.05
N ASP A 32 7.76 -14.83 -7.50
CA ASP A 32 6.95 -14.47 -8.66
C ASP A 32 5.92 -13.42 -8.24
N VAL A 33 5.59 -12.47 -9.12
CA VAL A 33 4.87 -11.27 -8.73
C VAL A 33 3.61 -11.04 -9.57
N VAL A 34 2.51 -10.82 -8.87
CA VAL A 34 1.25 -10.31 -9.44
C VAL A 34 1.09 -8.85 -9.03
N VAL A 35 0.86 -7.98 -9.99
CA VAL A 35 0.54 -6.56 -9.74
C VAL A 35 -0.86 -6.27 -10.21
N ALA A 36 -1.70 -5.77 -9.30
CA ALA A 36 -3.02 -5.23 -9.60
C ALA A 36 -2.99 -3.71 -9.44
N ASP A 37 -3.23 -2.96 -10.52
CA ASP A 37 -3.20 -1.49 -10.50
C ASP A 37 -4.31 -0.91 -11.39
N ILE A 38 -4.81 0.28 -11.03
CA ILE A 38 -5.91 0.91 -11.76
C ILE A 38 -5.52 1.38 -13.17
N THR A 39 -4.25 1.74 -13.38
CA THR A 39 -3.65 2.22 -14.63
C THR A 39 -4.47 3.29 -15.37
N ARG A 40 -5.15 4.14 -14.63
CA ARG A 40 -5.92 5.29 -15.15
C ARG A 40 -6.05 6.39 -14.10
N GLN A 41 -6.35 7.60 -14.59
CA GLN A 41 -6.60 8.76 -13.74
C GLN A 41 -7.98 8.68 -13.07
N LEU A 42 -8.06 9.16 -11.82
CA LEU A 42 -9.31 9.48 -11.13
C LEU A 42 -9.49 10.99 -11.08
N ASP A 43 -10.70 11.48 -11.36
CA ASP A 43 -11.00 12.91 -11.37
C ASP A 43 -10.79 13.59 -10.01
N SER A 44 -10.88 12.85 -8.92
CA SER A 44 -10.65 13.36 -7.56
C SER A 44 -9.17 13.58 -7.22
N VAL A 45 -8.23 13.02 -7.99
CA VAL A 45 -6.80 13.04 -7.74
C VAL A 45 -6.12 14.06 -8.66
N GLN A 46 -5.39 15.04 -8.09
CA GLN A 46 -4.76 16.12 -8.85
C GLN A 46 -3.35 15.80 -9.35
N TYR A 47 -2.70 14.79 -8.81
CA TYR A 47 -1.39 14.34 -9.31
C TYR A 47 -1.57 13.18 -10.28
N ASP A 48 -0.61 13.03 -11.19
CA ASP A 48 -0.66 11.96 -12.18
C ASP A 48 -0.75 10.60 -11.49
N MET A 49 -1.68 9.77 -11.89
CA MET A 49 -1.81 8.38 -11.43
C MET A 49 -1.06 7.44 -12.38
N SER A 50 -1.03 6.16 -12.05
CA SER A 50 -0.36 5.13 -12.85
C SER A 50 -0.97 4.98 -14.24
N THR A 51 -0.13 4.61 -15.19
CA THR A 51 -0.48 4.35 -16.59
C THR A 51 -0.19 2.89 -16.94
N PRO A 52 -0.67 2.39 -18.10
CA PRO A 52 -0.27 1.08 -18.61
C PRO A 52 1.26 0.95 -18.81
N GLU A 53 1.93 2.04 -19.20
CA GLU A 53 3.37 2.09 -19.37
C GLU A 53 4.11 1.94 -18.03
N ASP A 54 3.57 2.53 -16.96
CA ASP A 54 4.08 2.32 -15.60
C ASP A 54 4.02 0.85 -15.18
N LEU A 55 2.91 0.16 -15.50
CA LEU A 55 2.76 -1.26 -15.23
C LEU A 55 3.75 -2.10 -16.04
N ALA A 56 3.94 -1.76 -17.31
CA ALA A 56 4.92 -2.43 -18.19
C ALA A 56 6.38 -2.22 -17.70
N GLU A 57 6.68 -1.05 -17.12
CA GLU A 57 7.99 -0.80 -16.52
C GLU A 57 8.21 -1.68 -15.28
N THR A 58 7.20 -1.85 -14.43
CA THR A 58 7.27 -2.77 -13.30
C THR A 58 7.46 -4.21 -13.76
N GLU A 59 6.74 -4.66 -14.81
CA GLU A 59 6.94 -5.96 -15.43
C GLU A 59 8.38 -6.17 -15.88
N LYS A 60 8.92 -5.19 -16.60
CA LYS A 60 10.33 -5.25 -17.06
C LYS A 60 11.30 -5.39 -15.89
N GLY A 61 11.07 -4.67 -14.80
CA GLY A 61 11.90 -4.77 -13.60
C GLY A 61 11.84 -6.16 -12.96
N VAL A 62 10.63 -6.70 -12.75
CA VAL A 62 10.44 -8.05 -12.17
C VAL A 62 11.06 -9.14 -13.05
N ARG A 63 10.79 -9.10 -14.36
CA ARG A 63 11.37 -10.06 -15.31
C ARG A 63 12.90 -9.93 -15.43
N GLY A 64 13.44 -8.74 -15.18
CA GLY A 64 14.89 -8.49 -15.10
C GLY A 64 15.59 -9.30 -13.99
N HIS A 65 14.87 -9.70 -12.96
CA HIS A 65 15.32 -10.60 -11.89
C HIS A 65 15.06 -12.10 -12.19
N GLY A 66 14.60 -12.42 -13.43
CA GLY A 66 14.30 -13.80 -13.83
C GLY A 66 13.06 -14.38 -13.19
N ARG A 67 12.11 -13.53 -12.73
CA ARG A 67 10.87 -13.97 -12.09
C ARG A 67 9.68 -13.80 -13.02
N ASP A 68 8.66 -14.63 -12.80
CA ASP A 68 7.41 -14.52 -13.55
C ASP A 68 6.58 -13.35 -13.02
N PHE A 69 5.84 -12.73 -13.96
CA PHE A 69 5.03 -11.55 -13.69
C PHE A 69 3.63 -11.66 -14.31
N LEU A 70 2.63 -11.21 -13.55
CA LEU A 70 1.27 -11.00 -14.04
C LEU A 70 0.81 -9.58 -13.70
N GLY A 71 0.64 -8.75 -14.71
CA GLY A 71 0.08 -7.40 -14.56
C GLY A 71 -1.41 -7.39 -14.87
N ILE A 72 -2.22 -6.84 -13.97
CA ILE A 72 -3.69 -6.82 -14.08
C ILE A 72 -4.17 -5.37 -13.90
N THR A 73 -4.91 -4.84 -14.88
CA THR A 73 -5.66 -3.61 -14.67
C THR A 73 -6.83 -3.89 -13.73
N CYS A 74 -6.79 -3.30 -12.53
CA CYS A 74 -7.78 -3.54 -11.48
C CYS A 74 -7.99 -2.29 -10.64
N ASP A 75 -9.23 -1.83 -10.57
CA ASP A 75 -9.67 -0.83 -9.61
C ASP A 75 -10.05 -1.55 -8.31
N VAL A 76 -9.25 -1.35 -7.25
CA VAL A 76 -9.48 -2.03 -5.96
C VAL A 76 -10.79 -1.63 -5.27
N ARG A 77 -11.47 -0.58 -5.76
CA ARG A 77 -12.80 -0.17 -5.27
C ARG A 77 -13.93 -1.09 -5.75
N GLU A 78 -13.65 -1.89 -6.79
CA GLU A 78 -14.63 -2.75 -7.46
C GLU A 78 -14.42 -4.22 -7.04
N GLU A 79 -15.35 -4.76 -6.25
CA GLU A 79 -15.26 -6.13 -5.71
C GLU A 79 -15.02 -7.18 -6.78
N GLU A 80 -15.74 -7.07 -7.91
CA GLU A 80 -15.66 -8.04 -9.01
C GLU A 80 -14.28 -8.01 -9.69
N GLN A 81 -13.66 -6.81 -9.82
CA GLN A 81 -12.33 -6.70 -10.40
C GLN A 81 -11.26 -7.29 -9.48
N VAL A 82 -11.37 -7.04 -8.17
CA VAL A 82 -10.44 -7.62 -7.18
C VAL A 82 -10.57 -9.13 -7.15
N ALA A 83 -11.78 -9.67 -7.14
CA ALA A 83 -12.01 -11.11 -7.18
C ALA A 83 -11.47 -11.75 -8.47
N ALA A 84 -11.68 -11.10 -9.62
CA ALA A 84 -11.14 -11.56 -10.90
C ALA A 84 -9.60 -11.52 -10.94
N ALA A 85 -8.98 -10.50 -10.33
CA ALA A 85 -7.53 -10.40 -10.26
C ALA A 85 -6.91 -11.52 -9.41
N VAL A 86 -7.53 -11.85 -8.28
CA VAL A 86 -7.09 -12.98 -7.45
C VAL A 86 -7.27 -14.31 -8.19
N ALA A 87 -8.42 -14.52 -8.86
CA ALA A 87 -8.67 -15.74 -9.62
C ALA A 87 -7.64 -15.93 -10.76
N GLN A 88 -7.30 -14.86 -11.50
CA GLN A 88 -6.26 -14.92 -12.53
C GLN A 88 -4.88 -15.26 -11.95
N ALA A 89 -4.55 -14.69 -10.78
CA ALA A 89 -3.30 -15.02 -10.10
C ALA A 89 -3.24 -16.49 -9.68
N GLU A 90 -4.32 -17.03 -9.12
CA GLU A 90 -4.43 -18.44 -8.74
C GLU A 90 -4.44 -19.38 -9.95
N GLU A 91 -5.05 -18.98 -11.06
CA GLU A 91 -5.03 -19.74 -12.31
C GLU A 91 -3.61 -19.83 -12.89
N GLN A 92 -2.85 -18.74 -12.88
CA GLN A 92 -1.51 -18.70 -13.45
C GLN A 92 -0.45 -19.35 -12.56
N PHE A 93 -0.50 -19.10 -11.25
CA PHE A 93 0.56 -19.50 -10.31
C PHE A 93 0.13 -20.63 -9.35
N GLY A 94 -1.14 -20.97 -9.33
CA GLY A 94 -1.70 -21.99 -8.44
C GLY A 94 -1.99 -21.50 -7.02
N HIS A 95 -1.42 -20.36 -6.60
CA HIS A 95 -1.56 -19.87 -5.23
C HIS A 95 -1.09 -18.41 -5.07
N ILE A 96 -1.40 -17.81 -3.92
CA ILE A 96 -0.82 -16.57 -3.43
C ILE A 96 -0.31 -16.81 -1.99
N ASP A 97 0.96 -16.51 -1.72
CA ASP A 97 1.60 -16.65 -0.40
C ASP A 97 1.68 -15.35 0.36
N LEU A 98 1.99 -14.28 -0.39
CA LEU A 98 2.35 -12.97 0.15
C LEU A 98 1.44 -11.90 -0.44
N VAL A 99 1.01 -10.96 0.39
CA VAL A 99 0.13 -9.87 -0.07
C VAL A 99 0.63 -8.53 0.44
N CYS A 100 0.83 -7.58 -0.47
CA CYS A 100 1.02 -6.17 -0.18
C CYS A 100 -0.27 -5.42 -0.54
N ALA A 101 -1.15 -5.17 0.42
CA ALA A 101 -2.32 -4.32 0.25
C ALA A 101 -1.88 -2.85 0.33
N ASN A 102 -1.37 -2.34 -0.80
CA ASN A 102 -0.65 -1.08 -0.86
C ASN A 102 -1.39 0.02 -1.63
N ALA A 103 -2.31 -0.30 -2.53
CA ALA A 103 -3.05 0.69 -3.32
C ALA A 103 -3.62 1.82 -2.44
N GLY A 104 -3.39 3.07 -2.85
CA GLY A 104 -3.86 4.22 -2.08
C GLY A 104 -3.71 5.54 -2.84
N ILE A 105 -4.58 6.50 -2.49
CA ILE A 105 -4.61 7.86 -3.01
C ILE A 105 -4.66 8.89 -1.87
N LEU A 106 -4.20 10.11 -2.15
CA LEU A 106 -4.24 11.24 -1.21
C LEU A 106 -4.66 12.53 -1.94
N PRO A 107 -5.95 12.72 -2.27
CA PRO A 107 -6.45 13.94 -2.89
C PRO A 107 -6.71 15.03 -1.83
N SER A 108 -5.67 15.44 -1.09
CA SER A 108 -5.79 16.35 0.07
C SER A 108 -5.68 17.83 -0.29
N THR A 109 -5.31 18.16 -1.52
CA THR A 109 -5.02 19.51 -2.01
C THR A 109 -5.68 19.77 -3.35
N GLY A 110 -5.69 21.03 -3.77
CA GLY A 110 -6.27 21.45 -5.04
C GLY A 110 -7.81 21.53 -5.03
N PRO A 111 -8.41 21.93 -6.16
CA PRO A 111 -9.85 22.26 -6.21
C PRO A 111 -10.78 21.06 -6.01
N HIS A 112 -10.31 19.85 -6.26
CA HIS A 112 -11.12 18.64 -6.11
C HIS A 112 -11.11 18.09 -4.68
N ALA A 113 -10.14 18.44 -3.85
CA ALA A 113 -10.04 17.98 -2.46
C ALA A 113 -11.29 18.31 -1.62
N HIS A 114 -11.97 19.41 -1.95
CA HIS A 114 -13.18 19.89 -1.27
C HIS A 114 -14.49 19.25 -1.74
N ARG A 115 -14.44 18.40 -2.76
CA ARG A 115 -15.63 17.69 -3.28
C ARG A 115 -15.83 16.39 -2.50
N MET A 116 -17.10 16.02 -2.25
CA MET A 116 -17.40 14.74 -1.59
C MET A 116 -16.93 13.53 -2.39
N SER A 117 -16.73 13.64 -3.71
CA SER A 117 -16.09 12.58 -4.51
C SER A 117 -14.69 12.24 -4.00
N ALA A 118 -13.91 13.24 -3.55
CA ALA A 118 -12.58 12.97 -2.97
C ALA A 118 -12.66 12.15 -1.68
N TRP A 119 -13.66 12.35 -0.83
CA TRP A 119 -13.93 11.50 0.33
C TRP A 119 -14.27 10.07 -0.08
N PHE A 120 -15.25 9.93 -0.98
CA PHE A 120 -15.74 8.61 -1.39
C PHE A 120 -14.64 7.82 -2.09
N ASP A 121 -13.92 8.41 -3.03
CA ASP A 121 -12.80 7.74 -3.71
C ASP A 121 -11.68 7.36 -2.75
N THR A 122 -11.36 8.23 -1.78
CA THR A 122 -10.30 7.97 -0.80
C THR A 122 -10.67 6.82 0.13
N VAL A 123 -11.87 6.83 0.69
CA VAL A 123 -12.34 5.76 1.58
C VAL A 123 -12.51 4.46 0.79
N ALA A 124 -13.06 4.53 -0.42
CA ALA A 124 -13.23 3.37 -1.29
C ALA A 124 -11.88 2.73 -1.65
N THR A 125 -10.85 3.53 -1.98
CA THR A 125 -9.53 3.01 -2.34
C THR A 125 -8.75 2.54 -1.11
N ASN A 126 -8.57 3.44 -0.11
CA ASN A 126 -7.60 3.24 0.96
C ASN A 126 -8.12 2.34 2.11
N LEU A 127 -9.42 2.13 2.21
CA LEU A 127 -10.03 1.29 3.26
C LEU A 127 -10.84 0.15 2.65
N THR A 128 -11.86 0.44 1.84
CA THR A 128 -12.69 -0.60 1.24
C THR A 128 -11.88 -1.49 0.30
N GLY A 129 -11.00 -0.92 -0.53
CA GLY A 129 -10.12 -1.68 -1.43
C GLY A 129 -9.15 -2.60 -0.69
N VAL A 130 -8.62 -2.17 0.47
CA VAL A 130 -7.85 -3.05 1.34
C VAL A 130 -8.71 -4.21 1.84
N PHE A 131 -9.92 -3.92 2.35
CA PHE A 131 -10.85 -4.96 2.80
C PHE A 131 -11.20 -5.94 1.68
N LEU A 132 -11.52 -5.46 0.48
CA LEU A 132 -11.84 -6.31 -0.68
C LEU A 132 -10.65 -7.19 -1.09
N THR A 133 -9.43 -6.64 -1.07
CA THR A 133 -8.20 -7.40 -1.34
C THR A 133 -8.04 -8.54 -0.33
N LEU A 134 -8.11 -8.24 0.98
CA LEU A 134 -7.97 -9.26 2.02
C LEU A 134 -9.08 -10.31 1.91
N ARG A 135 -10.32 -9.89 1.70
CA ARG A 135 -11.48 -10.77 1.53
C ARG A 135 -11.32 -11.73 0.35
N ALA A 136 -10.75 -11.27 -0.75
CA ALA A 136 -10.57 -12.09 -1.93
C ALA A 136 -9.43 -13.12 -1.79
N VAL A 137 -8.30 -12.74 -1.17
CA VAL A 137 -7.12 -13.63 -1.08
C VAL A 137 -7.20 -14.64 0.06
N THR A 138 -7.84 -14.28 1.20
CA THR A 138 -7.76 -15.11 2.41
C THR A 138 -8.40 -16.50 2.28
N PRO A 139 -9.51 -16.71 1.56
CA PRO A 139 -10.07 -18.06 1.40
C PRO A 139 -9.09 -19.04 0.74
N GLY A 140 -8.40 -18.63 -0.35
CA GLY A 140 -7.39 -19.46 -1.02
C GLY A 140 -6.19 -19.72 -0.12
N MET A 141 -5.68 -18.69 0.57
CA MET A 141 -4.56 -18.84 1.51
C MET A 141 -4.91 -19.81 2.66
N VAL A 142 -6.10 -19.72 3.25
CA VAL A 142 -6.56 -20.63 4.32
C VAL A 142 -6.74 -22.05 3.79
N ALA A 143 -7.40 -22.21 2.64
CA ALA A 143 -7.67 -23.54 2.06
C ALA A 143 -6.36 -24.30 1.73
N ARG A 144 -5.31 -23.59 1.34
CA ARG A 144 -4.01 -24.19 1.07
C ARG A 144 -3.30 -24.70 2.33
N GLY A 145 -3.51 -24.10 3.49
CA GLY A 145 -3.01 -24.57 4.78
C GLY A 145 -1.49 -24.50 4.97
N THR A 146 -0.77 -23.73 4.16
CA THR A 146 0.71 -23.58 4.26
C THR A 146 1.14 -22.28 4.91
N GLY A 147 0.16 -21.54 5.48
CA GLY A 147 0.41 -20.21 6.03
C GLY A 147 0.59 -19.14 4.95
N GLY A 148 1.15 -18.00 5.35
CA GLY A 148 1.42 -16.86 4.47
C GLY A 148 1.60 -15.56 5.24
N ALA A 149 1.76 -14.46 4.52
CA ALA A 149 1.90 -13.15 5.14
C ALA A 149 1.23 -12.03 4.34
N ILE A 150 0.58 -11.12 5.06
CA ILE A 150 -0.10 -9.94 4.50
C ILE A 150 0.47 -8.70 5.17
N VAL A 151 0.87 -7.71 4.37
CA VAL A 151 1.27 -6.39 4.85
C VAL A 151 0.36 -5.33 4.24
N ILE A 152 -0.21 -4.49 5.10
CA ILE A 152 -1.07 -3.37 4.70
C ILE A 152 -0.25 -2.08 4.80
N THR A 153 -0.37 -1.19 3.81
CA THR A 153 0.26 0.13 3.87
C THR A 153 -0.62 1.12 4.65
N GLY A 154 -0.23 1.41 5.89
CA GLY A 154 -0.77 2.47 6.72
C GLY A 154 -0.17 3.84 6.42
N SER A 155 -0.04 4.69 7.44
CA SER A 155 0.58 6.03 7.41
C SER A 155 0.77 6.53 8.84
N THR A 156 1.65 7.50 9.07
CA THR A 156 1.68 8.24 10.34
C THR A 156 0.34 8.91 10.66
N SER A 157 -0.46 9.26 9.62
CA SER A 157 -1.85 9.74 9.78
C SER A 157 -2.79 8.71 10.45
N THR A 158 -2.35 7.47 10.61
CA THR A 158 -3.06 6.42 11.37
C THR A 158 -3.13 6.75 12.87
N PHE A 159 -2.09 7.42 13.40
CA PHE A 159 -1.92 7.65 14.85
C PHE A 159 -1.98 9.12 15.25
N ARG A 160 -1.85 10.04 14.31
CA ARG A 160 -1.86 11.47 14.60
C ARG A 160 -2.72 12.25 13.62
N GLY A 161 -3.32 13.34 14.09
CA GLY A 161 -3.88 14.36 13.21
C GLY A 161 -2.76 15.12 12.49
N VAL A 162 -2.96 15.39 11.20
CA VAL A 162 -1.99 16.13 10.38
C VAL A 162 -2.57 17.45 9.83
N ALA A 163 -3.85 17.72 10.07
CA ALA A 163 -4.48 18.99 9.71
C ALA A 163 -4.04 20.09 10.68
N TYR A 164 -3.29 21.07 10.18
CA TYR A 164 -2.81 22.23 10.97
C TYR A 164 -3.60 23.53 10.70
N LYS A 165 -4.53 23.50 9.75
CA LYS A 165 -5.43 24.64 9.42
C LYS A 165 -6.80 24.12 8.98
N THR A 166 -7.83 24.95 9.10
CA THR A 166 -9.23 24.57 8.83
C THR A 166 -9.48 24.15 7.39
N GLU A 167 -8.74 24.70 6.42
CA GLU A 167 -8.84 24.33 5.01
C GLU A 167 -8.45 22.87 4.75
N MET A 168 -7.65 22.28 5.63
CA MET A 168 -7.29 20.85 5.57
C MET A 168 -8.40 19.94 6.12
N LEU A 169 -9.44 20.47 6.75
CA LEU A 169 -10.64 19.71 7.12
C LEU A 169 -11.54 19.47 5.91
N ASN A 170 -10.93 19.27 4.75
CA ASN A 170 -11.63 18.96 3.50
C ASN A 170 -11.88 17.46 3.33
N PRO A 171 -12.85 17.06 2.49
CA PRO A 171 -13.22 15.67 2.27
C PRO A 171 -12.05 14.74 1.92
N GLY A 172 -11.16 15.16 1.03
CA GLY A 172 -10.02 14.31 0.60
C GLY A 172 -9.02 14.05 1.72
N HIS A 173 -8.64 15.09 2.47
CA HIS A 173 -7.69 14.97 3.58
C HIS A 173 -8.28 14.14 4.74
N MET A 174 -9.52 14.45 5.12
CA MET A 174 -10.21 13.73 6.20
C MET A 174 -10.48 12.28 5.84
N GLY A 175 -10.87 12.01 4.57
CA GLY A 175 -11.05 10.64 4.07
C GLY A 175 -9.78 9.81 4.18
N TYR A 176 -8.62 10.42 3.91
CA TYR A 176 -7.32 9.73 4.04
C TYR A 176 -7.04 9.34 5.49
N GLY A 177 -7.12 10.29 6.43
CA GLY A 177 -6.86 10.01 7.85
C GLY A 177 -7.78 8.92 8.40
N VAL A 178 -9.09 9.02 8.11
CA VAL A 178 -10.08 8.01 8.53
C VAL A 178 -9.78 6.64 7.93
N ALA A 179 -9.48 6.57 6.63
CA ALA A 179 -9.16 5.31 5.96
C ALA A 179 -7.90 4.67 6.56
N LYS A 180 -6.82 5.45 6.74
CA LYS A 180 -5.56 4.94 7.31
C LYS A 180 -5.69 4.55 8.80
N ALA A 181 -6.58 5.18 9.57
CA ALA A 181 -6.94 4.70 10.90
C ALA A 181 -7.77 3.39 10.84
N GLY A 182 -8.70 3.29 9.90
CA GLY A 182 -9.53 2.11 9.69
C GLY A 182 -8.77 0.83 9.33
N VAL A 183 -7.68 0.94 8.56
CA VAL A 183 -6.89 -0.25 8.18
C VAL A 183 -6.21 -0.94 9.37
N LEU A 184 -5.95 -0.23 10.48
CA LEU A 184 -5.48 -0.88 11.71
C LEU A 184 -6.53 -1.83 12.31
N SER A 185 -7.79 -1.46 12.24
CA SER A 185 -8.88 -2.33 12.68
C SER A 185 -8.97 -3.57 11.80
N LEU A 186 -8.88 -3.41 10.48
CA LEU A 186 -8.82 -4.54 9.55
C LEU A 186 -7.64 -5.46 9.89
N MET A 187 -6.44 -4.92 9.98
CA MET A 187 -5.23 -5.67 10.31
C MET A 187 -5.40 -6.50 11.58
N ARG A 188 -5.88 -5.90 12.68
CA ARG A 188 -6.05 -6.60 13.96
C ARG A 188 -7.05 -7.75 13.88
N ASN A 189 -8.20 -7.53 13.21
CA ASN A 189 -9.22 -8.55 13.05
C ASN A 189 -8.75 -9.70 12.17
N TYR A 190 -8.08 -9.40 11.05
CA TYR A 190 -7.52 -10.44 10.18
C TYR A 190 -6.35 -11.18 10.84
N ALA A 191 -5.48 -10.51 11.58
CA ALA A 191 -4.41 -11.16 12.34
C ALA A 191 -4.97 -12.14 13.39
N MET A 192 -6.02 -11.75 14.11
CA MET A 192 -6.70 -12.60 15.09
C MET A 192 -7.35 -13.82 14.42
N ALA A 193 -8.09 -13.59 13.32
CA ALA A 193 -8.85 -14.64 12.66
C ALA A 193 -7.98 -15.65 11.90
N LEU A 194 -6.83 -15.21 11.38
CA LEU A 194 -5.99 -16.02 10.49
C LEU A 194 -4.79 -16.66 11.19
N GLY A 195 -4.54 -16.32 12.47
CA GLY A 195 -3.38 -16.79 13.22
C GLY A 195 -3.28 -18.32 13.30
N GLU A 196 -4.40 -19.01 13.53
CA GLU A 196 -4.44 -20.48 13.57
C GLU A 196 -4.14 -21.11 12.22
N SER A 197 -4.38 -20.40 11.12
CA SER A 197 -4.03 -20.83 9.77
C SER A 197 -2.56 -20.54 9.41
N GLY A 198 -1.76 -20.02 10.34
CA GLY A 198 -0.36 -19.63 10.10
C GLY A 198 -0.19 -18.42 9.18
N ILE A 199 -1.25 -17.63 8.98
CA ILE A 199 -1.21 -16.44 8.14
C ILE A 199 -1.02 -15.21 9.04
N ARG A 200 0.07 -14.46 8.82
CA ARG A 200 0.41 -13.26 9.58
C ARG A 200 -0.13 -12.00 8.87
N VAL A 201 -0.67 -11.07 9.62
CA VAL A 201 -1.18 -9.80 9.07
C VAL A 201 -0.61 -8.63 9.86
N ASN A 202 0.11 -7.74 9.18
CA ASN A 202 0.75 -6.59 9.79
C ASN A 202 0.50 -5.31 8.96
N THR A 203 0.85 -4.17 9.53
CA THR A 203 0.78 -2.88 8.84
C THR A 203 2.15 -2.20 8.92
N VAL A 204 2.66 -1.70 7.80
CA VAL A 204 3.78 -0.75 7.79
C VAL A 204 3.23 0.67 7.89
N ILE A 205 3.90 1.55 8.65
CA ILE A 205 3.47 2.93 8.91
C ILE A 205 4.52 3.91 8.39
N PRO A 206 4.48 4.25 7.10
CA PRO A 206 5.40 5.23 6.53
C PRO A 206 5.11 6.66 6.99
N ALA A 207 6.15 7.48 7.03
CA ALA A 207 6.04 8.95 6.95
C ALA A 207 5.96 9.40 5.48
N GLY A 208 6.53 10.56 5.14
CA GLY A 208 6.63 11.00 3.75
C GLY A 208 7.57 10.10 2.94
N VAL A 209 7.09 9.58 1.82
CA VAL A 209 7.85 8.73 0.90
C VAL A 209 7.92 9.41 -0.46
N LYS A 210 9.09 9.54 -1.06
CA LYS A 210 9.30 10.17 -2.37
C LYS A 210 8.56 9.41 -3.48
N THR A 211 7.37 9.88 -3.77
CA THR A 211 6.46 9.32 -4.79
C THR A 211 5.65 10.46 -5.39
N PRO A 212 5.02 10.27 -6.56
CA PRO A 212 4.15 11.29 -7.15
C PRO A 212 3.01 11.76 -6.22
N MET A 213 2.64 10.95 -5.22
CA MET A 213 1.63 11.33 -4.21
C MET A 213 2.02 12.57 -3.40
N ILE A 214 3.32 12.75 -3.12
CA ILE A 214 3.84 13.92 -2.37
C ILE A 214 4.79 14.79 -3.19
N GLU A 215 5.38 14.27 -4.26
CA GLU A 215 6.26 15.01 -5.16
C GLU A 215 5.44 15.60 -6.32
N ASN A 216 4.53 16.51 -5.99
CA ASN A 216 3.70 17.22 -6.94
C ASN A 216 3.50 18.68 -6.51
N GLU A 217 3.15 19.53 -7.48
CA GLU A 217 3.00 20.98 -7.27
C GLU A 217 1.97 21.29 -6.17
N PHE A 218 0.83 20.59 -6.16
CA PHE A 218 -0.24 20.87 -5.19
C PHE A 218 0.19 20.54 -3.76
N PHE A 219 0.87 19.42 -3.55
CA PHE A 219 1.36 19.05 -2.23
C PHE A 219 2.42 20.07 -1.76
N THR A 220 3.38 20.40 -2.62
CA THR A 220 4.47 21.31 -2.28
C THR A 220 3.98 22.72 -2.04
N SER A 221 3.14 23.28 -2.93
CA SER A 221 2.69 24.69 -2.83
C SER A 221 1.60 24.91 -1.78
N GLN A 222 0.72 23.94 -1.53
CA GLN A 222 -0.45 24.14 -0.67
C GLN A 222 -0.32 23.53 0.72
N LEU A 223 0.52 22.51 0.89
CA LEU A 223 0.76 21.90 2.20
C LEU A 223 2.11 22.30 2.80
N GLN A 224 3.21 22.13 2.06
CA GLN A 224 4.54 22.40 2.61
C GLN A 224 4.83 23.90 2.75
N ALA A 225 4.43 24.72 1.79
CA ALA A 225 4.78 26.14 1.80
C ALA A 225 4.21 26.90 3.00
N ASP A 226 2.99 26.56 3.45
CA ASP A 226 2.30 27.20 4.58
C ASP A 226 2.40 26.40 5.88
N ALA A 227 3.12 25.30 5.90
CA ALA A 227 3.19 24.43 7.07
C ALA A 227 3.92 25.12 8.23
N PRO A 228 3.40 25.02 9.46
CA PRO A 228 4.10 25.55 10.62
C PRO A 228 5.44 24.80 10.82
N PRO A 229 6.45 25.48 11.41
CA PRO A 229 7.69 24.82 11.75
C PRO A 229 7.43 23.53 12.54
N GLY A 230 8.05 22.42 12.11
CA GLY A 230 7.92 21.14 12.76
C GLY A 230 6.71 20.29 12.33
N TRP A 231 5.85 20.76 11.40
CA TRP A 231 4.69 19.98 10.96
C TRP A 231 5.04 18.56 10.43
N MET A 232 6.15 18.46 9.70
CA MET A 232 6.70 17.18 9.21
C MET A 232 8.01 16.81 9.93
N ALA A 233 8.21 17.33 11.15
CA ALA A 233 9.39 17.02 11.92
C ALA A 233 9.50 15.51 12.22
N ASN A 234 10.73 15.07 12.33
CA ASN A 234 11.07 13.72 12.79
C ASN A 234 12.37 13.78 13.60
N VAL A 235 12.58 12.79 14.44
CA VAL A 235 13.73 12.76 15.36
C VAL A 235 15.07 12.69 14.62
N MET A 236 15.09 12.06 13.43
CA MET A 236 16.32 11.88 12.66
C MET A 236 16.69 13.11 11.80
N GLY A 237 15.79 14.09 11.65
CA GLY A 237 16.04 15.31 10.88
C GLY A 237 16.17 15.10 9.36
N HIS A 238 15.63 14.01 8.83
CA HIS A 238 15.66 13.72 7.38
C HIS A 238 14.40 14.21 6.66
N GLY A 239 14.52 14.39 5.34
CA GLY A 239 13.39 14.57 4.43
C GLY A 239 12.63 13.26 4.16
N PRO A 240 11.70 13.25 3.20
CA PRO A 240 11.01 12.02 2.80
C PRO A 240 11.98 10.90 2.43
N VAL A 241 11.64 9.67 2.82
CA VAL A 241 12.44 8.47 2.53
C VAL A 241 12.19 7.95 1.11
N GLU A 242 13.08 7.11 0.61
CA GLU A 242 12.89 6.43 -0.67
C GLU A 242 11.88 5.27 -0.54
N PRO A 243 11.17 4.89 -1.62
CA PRO A 243 10.29 3.72 -1.62
C PRO A 243 10.98 2.44 -1.16
N GLY A 244 12.28 2.29 -1.46
CA GLY A 244 13.10 1.15 -1.03
C GLY A 244 13.20 0.98 0.46
N ASP A 245 13.29 2.08 1.21
CA ASP A 245 13.37 2.04 2.69
C ASP A 245 12.11 1.43 3.31
N ILE A 246 10.94 1.69 2.69
CA ILE A 246 9.69 1.06 3.11
C ILE A 246 9.63 -0.40 2.68
N SER A 247 10.16 -0.71 1.47
CA SER A 247 10.20 -2.09 0.98
C SER A 247 11.01 -3.00 1.90
N ASP A 248 12.11 -2.54 2.49
CA ASP A 248 12.92 -3.32 3.43
C ASP A 248 12.09 -3.79 4.63
N ALA A 249 11.27 -2.91 5.20
CA ALA A 249 10.37 -3.27 6.30
C ALA A 249 9.23 -4.20 5.84
N VAL A 250 8.68 -3.98 4.65
CA VAL A 250 7.64 -4.85 4.07
C VAL A 250 8.19 -6.25 3.85
N LEU A 251 9.36 -6.39 3.25
CA LEU A 251 10.00 -7.68 3.02
C LEU A 251 10.31 -8.41 4.33
N PHE A 252 10.79 -7.70 5.35
CA PHE A 252 10.96 -8.28 6.70
C PHE A 252 9.62 -8.83 7.21
N LEU A 253 8.55 -8.04 7.20
CA LEU A 253 7.25 -8.47 7.70
C LEU A 253 6.64 -9.63 6.90
N LEU A 254 6.98 -9.75 5.60
CA LEU A 254 6.53 -10.86 4.76
C LEU A 254 7.37 -12.12 4.95
N SER A 255 8.63 -12.01 5.34
CA SER A 255 9.58 -13.13 5.45
C SER A 255 9.40 -13.98 6.70
N ASP A 256 10.07 -15.13 6.72
CA ASP A 256 10.13 -16.03 7.87
C ASP A 256 10.93 -15.45 9.05
N GLU A 257 11.71 -14.38 8.81
CA GLU A 257 12.38 -13.63 9.89
C GLU A 257 11.36 -13.00 10.85
N ALA A 258 10.14 -12.68 10.33
CA ALA A 258 9.02 -12.17 11.10
C ALA A 258 7.99 -13.23 11.51
N LYS A 259 8.35 -14.52 11.56
CA LYS A 259 7.43 -15.66 11.78
C LYS A 259 6.55 -15.58 13.03
N TYR A 260 6.96 -14.80 14.02
CA TYR A 260 6.19 -14.56 15.26
C TYR A 260 5.65 -13.12 15.35
N VAL A 261 5.69 -12.36 14.25
CA VAL A 261 5.19 -10.99 14.20
C VAL A 261 3.86 -10.97 13.43
N THR A 262 2.76 -10.76 14.16
CA THR A 262 1.42 -10.57 13.59
C THR A 262 0.63 -9.57 14.44
N GLY A 263 -0.28 -8.83 13.84
CA GLY A 263 -1.11 -7.83 14.54
C GLY A 263 -0.34 -6.57 14.93
N THR A 264 0.83 -6.31 14.34
CA THR A 264 1.65 -5.13 14.62
C THR A 264 1.52 -4.05 13.56
N ALA A 265 1.67 -2.81 14.00
CA ALA A 265 1.89 -1.65 13.14
C ALA A 265 3.34 -1.21 13.30
N LEU A 266 4.16 -1.40 12.26
CA LEU A 266 5.59 -1.09 12.27
C LEU A 266 5.86 0.30 11.70
N PRO A 267 6.21 1.32 12.51
CA PRO A 267 6.59 2.63 12.00
C PRO A 267 7.91 2.56 11.22
N VAL A 268 7.90 3.18 10.03
CA VAL A 268 9.09 3.48 9.22
C VAL A 268 9.01 4.97 8.92
N ASP A 269 9.22 5.77 9.95
CA ASP A 269 8.80 7.16 10.01
C ASP A 269 9.85 8.13 10.56
N MET A 270 11.06 7.67 10.75
CA MET A 270 12.17 8.47 11.28
C MET A 270 11.87 9.09 12.66
N GLY A 271 10.92 8.49 13.41
CA GLY A 271 10.47 9.02 14.69
C GLY A 271 9.47 10.20 14.57
N THR A 272 8.78 10.34 13.43
CA THR A 272 7.73 11.36 13.26
C THR A 272 6.60 11.24 14.28
N LEU A 273 6.30 10.04 14.76
CA LEU A 273 5.26 9.81 15.78
C LEU A 273 5.71 10.14 17.21
N LEU A 274 6.97 10.52 17.43
CA LEU A 274 7.52 10.87 18.73
C LEU A 274 7.56 12.39 18.98
N VAL A 275 7.33 13.21 17.96
CA VAL A 275 7.46 14.68 17.99
C VAL A 275 6.18 15.39 17.54
#